data_c3a8232ce2ddcc78b454f442104008cf
#
_entry.id   c3a8232ce2ddcc78b454f442104008cf
#
_cell.length_a   1.000
_cell.length_b   1.000
_cell.length_c   1.000
_cell.angle_alpha   90.00
_cell.angle_beta   90.00
_cell.angle_gamma   90.00
#
_symmetry.space_group_name_H-M   'P 1'
#
loop_
_entity.id
_entity.type
_entity.pdbx_description
1 polymer ?
#
loop_
_entity_poly.entity_id
_entity_poly.type
_entity_poly.pdbx_seq_one_letter_code
_entity_poly.pdbx_strand_id
1 'polypeptide(L)'
;NQYREQPLEVDMIEVATSDQDFTSCDKSFFGSLGFGFKGFIGSFFEDYNALSDEDESAMECWVMLGRDNAEALQQLISSEYNPTAKTKINLKLVQGGIVEATFAGKGPDLALFMGGDFPIQLAARGVLTDLTTFSDFDEVKSRFADDATVLYQYNGGTYGLPCDQTFPMLFYRSDILSEYGIDPATDLNTWDGLLNCLPTLQRNYLEVGLILPVMTSTGGTTQVSAITEPGNTFAMLLLQQGLNYYNEEQTKTTFDTQEAVNAFDTW
;
A
#
# COMPACT_ATOMS: atom_id res chain seq x y z
N ASN A 1 -0.72 -30.45 -13.21
CA ASN A 1 -2.11 -29.96 -13.12
C ASN A 1 -2.20 -28.42 -13.07
N GLN A 2 -1.21 -27.70 -12.55
CA GLN A 2 -1.20 -26.24 -12.51
C GLN A 2 -1.29 -25.58 -13.89
N TYR A 3 -0.70 -26.16 -14.93
CA TYR A 3 -0.78 -25.64 -16.30
C TYR A 3 -2.18 -25.72 -16.93
N ARG A 4 -3.09 -26.53 -16.37
CA ARG A 4 -4.47 -26.65 -16.87
C ARG A 4 -5.44 -25.65 -16.23
N GLU A 5 -5.03 -25.01 -15.16
CA GLU A 5 -5.86 -24.07 -14.38
C GLU A 5 -5.50 -22.61 -14.62
N GLN A 6 -4.45 -22.34 -15.42
CA GLN A 6 -4.13 -20.99 -15.81
C GLN A 6 -5.18 -20.48 -16.81
N PRO A 7 -5.74 -19.29 -16.62
CA PRO A 7 -6.61 -18.67 -17.61
C PRO A 7 -5.81 -18.52 -18.91
N LEU A 8 -6.45 -18.87 -20.03
CA LEU A 8 -5.90 -18.56 -21.35
C LEU A 8 -5.83 -17.04 -21.46
N GLU A 9 -4.64 -16.51 -21.68
CA GLU A 9 -4.48 -15.12 -22.04
C GLU A 9 -5.13 -14.92 -23.41
N VAL A 10 -6.13 -14.07 -23.47
CA VAL A 10 -6.85 -13.73 -24.70
C VAL A 10 -6.41 -12.32 -25.13
N ASP A 11 -5.55 -12.27 -26.13
CA ASP A 11 -5.04 -11.00 -26.65
C ASP A 11 -6.09 -10.23 -27.48
N MET A 12 -7.05 -10.93 -28.08
CA MET A 12 -8.08 -10.32 -28.89
C MET A 12 -9.35 -11.17 -28.94
N ILE A 13 -10.50 -10.54 -28.82
CA ILE A 13 -11.81 -11.12 -29.14
C ILE A 13 -12.39 -10.34 -30.31
N GLU A 14 -12.66 -11.03 -31.43
CA GLU A 14 -13.28 -10.42 -32.60
C GLU A 14 -14.68 -10.97 -32.80
N VAL A 15 -15.64 -10.06 -33.01
CA VAL A 15 -17.02 -10.40 -33.34
C VAL A 15 -17.30 -9.82 -34.73
N ALA A 16 -17.55 -10.71 -35.70
CA ALA A 16 -17.84 -10.31 -37.07
C ALA A 16 -19.26 -10.75 -37.47
N THR A 17 -19.86 -10.02 -38.38
CA THR A 17 -21.12 -10.39 -39.03
C THR A 17 -20.85 -11.45 -40.13
N SER A 18 -21.90 -12.16 -40.58
CA SER A 18 -21.75 -13.26 -41.51
C SER A 18 -21.20 -12.91 -42.90
N ASP A 19 -21.08 -11.62 -43.19
CA ASP A 19 -20.55 -11.03 -44.41
C ASP A 19 -19.13 -10.43 -44.27
N GLN A 20 -18.52 -10.58 -43.07
CA GLN A 20 -17.18 -10.13 -42.79
C GLN A 20 -16.26 -11.31 -42.45
N ASP A 21 -15.06 -11.25 -42.98
CA ASP A 21 -14.02 -12.23 -42.65
C ASP A 21 -13.28 -11.84 -41.36
N PHE A 22 -12.97 -12.84 -40.52
CA PHE A 22 -12.15 -12.60 -39.34
C PHE A 22 -10.71 -12.25 -39.73
N THR A 23 -10.08 -11.43 -38.88
CA THR A 23 -8.69 -11.06 -39.01
C THR A 23 -7.81 -12.32 -38.94
N SER A 24 -6.94 -12.54 -39.95
CA SER A 24 -6.03 -13.68 -39.96
C SER A 24 -5.03 -13.59 -38.81
N CYS A 25 -4.99 -14.64 -37.98
CA CYS A 25 -4.01 -14.78 -36.90
C CYS A 25 -2.63 -15.22 -37.40
N ASP A 26 -2.53 -15.68 -38.67
CA ASP A 26 -1.28 -16.12 -39.24
C ASP A 26 -0.39 -14.96 -39.67
N LYS A 27 0.64 -14.70 -38.88
CA LYS A 27 1.67 -13.72 -39.23
C LYS A 27 2.72 -14.35 -40.14
N SER A 28 2.96 -13.75 -41.29
CA SER A 28 4.12 -14.13 -42.12
C SER A 28 5.43 -13.82 -41.36
N PHE A 29 6.51 -14.55 -41.66
CA PHE A 29 7.82 -14.31 -41.05
C PHE A 29 8.23 -12.83 -41.10
N PHE A 30 8.04 -12.15 -42.22
CA PHE A 30 8.33 -10.75 -42.38
C PHE A 30 7.35 -9.84 -41.59
N GLY A 31 6.10 -10.26 -41.43
CA GLY A 31 5.13 -9.58 -40.60
C GLY A 31 5.50 -9.60 -39.11
N SER A 32 5.96 -10.77 -38.64
CA SER A 32 6.47 -10.93 -37.26
C SER A 32 7.73 -10.11 -37.00
N LEU A 33 8.66 -10.09 -37.97
CA LEU A 33 9.88 -9.27 -37.86
C LEU A 33 9.55 -7.78 -37.83
N GLY A 34 8.65 -7.32 -38.71
CA GLY A 34 8.19 -5.93 -38.75
C GLY A 34 7.45 -5.51 -37.48
N PHE A 35 6.64 -6.39 -36.91
CA PHE A 35 5.96 -6.15 -35.64
C PHE A 35 6.95 -6.08 -34.47
N GLY A 36 7.91 -7.03 -34.41
CA GLY A 36 8.97 -7.01 -33.39
C GLY A 36 9.83 -5.74 -33.46
N PHE A 37 10.15 -5.28 -34.68
CA PHE A 37 10.90 -4.03 -34.87
C PHE A 37 10.09 -2.80 -34.47
N LYS A 38 8.80 -2.73 -34.82
CA LYS A 38 7.89 -1.68 -34.37
C LYS A 38 7.73 -1.67 -32.86
N GLY A 39 7.54 -2.85 -32.24
CA GLY A 39 7.45 -2.99 -30.79
C GLY A 39 8.74 -2.58 -30.10
N PHE A 40 9.89 -2.95 -30.67
CA PHE A 40 11.19 -2.53 -30.14
C PHE A 40 11.36 -1.01 -30.19
N ILE A 41 11.03 -0.37 -31.31
CA ILE A 41 11.10 1.09 -31.41
C ILE A 41 10.04 1.74 -30.52
N GLY A 42 8.79 1.26 -30.51
CA GLY A 42 7.71 1.76 -29.66
C GLY A 42 8.07 1.74 -28.20
N SER A 43 8.75 0.70 -27.71
CA SER A 43 9.17 0.59 -26.32
C SER A 43 10.11 1.71 -25.83
N PHE A 44 10.71 2.49 -26.74
CA PHE A 44 11.52 3.67 -26.38
C PHE A 44 10.69 4.96 -26.28
N PHE A 45 9.46 4.97 -26.82
CA PHE A 45 8.64 6.15 -26.92
C PHE A 45 7.32 6.04 -26.15
N GLU A 46 6.87 4.83 -25.81
CA GLU A 46 5.65 4.62 -25.05
C GLU A 46 5.98 4.39 -23.56
N ASP A 47 5.37 5.18 -22.69
CA ASP A 47 5.41 4.96 -21.26
C ASP A 47 4.27 3.99 -20.85
N TYR A 48 4.61 2.71 -20.67
CA TYR A 48 3.66 1.66 -20.26
C TYR A 48 3.08 1.85 -18.83
N ASN A 49 3.61 2.78 -18.05
CA ASN A 49 3.12 3.13 -16.73
C ASN A 49 2.09 4.26 -16.77
N ALA A 50 2.01 4.99 -17.88
CA ALA A 50 0.99 6.01 -18.08
C ALA A 50 -0.39 5.35 -18.18
N LEU A 51 -1.37 5.93 -17.47
CA LEU A 51 -2.76 5.46 -17.46
C LEU A 51 -3.65 6.28 -18.41
N SER A 52 -3.11 7.35 -18.99
CA SER A 52 -3.80 8.24 -19.94
C SER A 52 -2.79 8.88 -20.91
N ASP A 53 -3.31 9.56 -21.93
CA ASP A 53 -2.50 10.43 -22.77
C ASP A 53 -1.85 11.52 -21.91
N GLU A 54 -0.54 11.72 -22.07
CA GLU A 54 0.22 12.70 -21.31
C GLU A 54 -0.08 14.13 -21.77
N ASP A 55 -0.43 14.98 -20.81
CA ASP A 55 -0.47 16.44 -21.00
C ASP A 55 0.83 17.00 -20.40
N GLU A 56 1.73 17.52 -21.24
CA GLU A 56 3.04 18.05 -20.83
C GLU A 56 2.95 19.18 -19.81
N SER A 57 1.78 19.82 -19.68
CA SER A 57 1.54 20.89 -18.70
C SER A 57 0.97 20.40 -17.37
N ALA A 58 0.61 19.14 -17.27
CA ALA A 58 0.05 18.54 -16.07
C ALA A 58 1.14 18.11 -15.07
N MET A 59 0.80 18.11 -13.79
CA MET A 59 1.64 17.54 -12.73
C MET A 59 1.72 16.03 -12.87
N GLU A 60 2.92 15.49 -12.75
CA GLU A 60 3.14 14.05 -12.71
C GLU A 60 2.85 13.48 -11.33
N CYS A 61 1.86 12.62 -11.24
CA CYS A 61 1.45 11.97 -10.00
C CYS A 61 1.69 10.45 -10.08
N TRP A 62 2.49 9.93 -9.17
CA TRP A 62 2.74 8.49 -9.09
C TRP A 62 1.89 7.83 -8.01
N VAL A 63 1.38 6.63 -8.32
CA VAL A 63 0.62 5.80 -7.38
C VAL A 63 1.18 4.40 -7.29
N MET A 64 1.16 3.84 -6.08
CA MET A 64 1.47 2.44 -5.79
C MET A 64 0.19 1.72 -5.36
N LEU A 65 -0.65 1.37 -6.33
CA LEU A 65 -1.92 0.68 -6.12
C LEU A 65 -2.01 -0.56 -7.00
N GLY A 66 -2.99 -1.41 -6.75
CA GLY A 66 -3.40 -2.41 -7.73
C GLY A 66 -3.93 -1.71 -8.99
N ARG A 67 -3.74 -2.33 -10.17
CA ARG A 67 -4.12 -1.74 -11.46
C ARG A 67 -5.58 -1.29 -11.49
N ASP A 68 -6.50 -2.10 -11.01
CA ASP A 68 -7.94 -1.80 -11.01
C ASP A 68 -8.27 -0.52 -10.22
N ASN A 69 -7.62 -0.35 -9.05
CA ASN A 69 -7.78 0.83 -8.22
C ASN A 69 -7.14 2.08 -8.86
N ALA A 70 -5.99 1.91 -9.51
CA ALA A 70 -5.32 2.99 -10.22
C ALA A 70 -6.14 3.45 -11.44
N GLU A 71 -6.75 2.53 -12.18
CA GLU A 71 -7.66 2.85 -13.30
C GLU A 71 -8.93 3.57 -12.83
N ALA A 72 -9.52 3.14 -11.68
CA ALA A 72 -10.65 3.83 -11.09
C ALA A 72 -10.28 5.27 -10.65
N LEU A 73 -9.11 5.44 -10.04
CA LEU A 73 -8.59 6.76 -9.67
C LEU A 73 -8.33 7.63 -10.90
N GLN A 74 -7.73 7.06 -11.96
CA GLN A 74 -7.52 7.76 -13.23
C GLN A 74 -8.84 8.23 -13.85
N GLN A 75 -9.87 7.39 -13.80
CA GLN A 75 -11.19 7.75 -14.29
C GLN A 75 -11.77 8.95 -13.52
N LEU A 76 -11.68 8.95 -12.18
CA LEU A 76 -12.11 10.07 -11.35
C LEU A 76 -11.32 11.35 -11.66
N ILE A 77 -10.00 11.25 -11.80
CA ILE A 77 -9.17 12.40 -12.17
C ILE A 77 -9.59 12.96 -13.51
N SER A 78 -9.81 12.12 -14.51
CA SER A 78 -10.15 12.56 -15.87
C SER A 78 -11.57 13.13 -15.97
N SER A 79 -12.56 12.56 -15.24
CA SER A 79 -13.96 12.97 -15.35
C SER A 79 -14.34 14.11 -14.41
N GLU A 80 -13.76 14.15 -13.20
CA GLU A 80 -14.19 15.08 -12.16
C GLU A 80 -13.17 16.18 -11.87
N TYR A 81 -11.89 15.81 -11.74
CA TYR A 81 -10.86 16.77 -11.31
C TYR A 81 -10.30 17.60 -12.47
N ASN A 82 -9.69 16.95 -13.48
CA ASN A 82 -8.98 17.62 -14.56
C ASN A 82 -9.83 18.63 -15.37
N PRO A 83 -11.15 18.40 -15.60
CA PRO A 83 -11.98 19.37 -16.34
C PRO A 83 -12.13 20.71 -15.64
N THR A 84 -12.02 20.77 -14.32
CA THR A 84 -12.24 21.98 -13.51
C THR A 84 -10.97 22.49 -12.84
N ALA A 85 -9.92 21.68 -12.81
CA ALA A 85 -8.66 22.01 -12.14
C ALA A 85 -7.85 23.05 -12.91
N LYS A 86 -7.20 23.96 -12.17
CA LYS A 86 -6.21 24.89 -12.74
C LYS A 86 -4.93 24.17 -13.17
N THR A 87 -4.53 23.16 -12.38
CA THR A 87 -3.39 22.30 -12.66
C THR A 87 -3.91 20.89 -12.83
N LYS A 88 -3.71 20.32 -13.98
CA LYS A 88 -4.12 18.95 -14.28
C LYS A 88 -3.14 17.94 -13.71
N ILE A 89 -3.55 16.70 -13.62
CA ILE A 89 -2.75 15.57 -13.12
C ILE A 89 -2.65 14.51 -14.19
N ASN A 90 -1.42 14.07 -14.48
CA ASN A 90 -1.11 12.84 -15.19
C ASN A 90 -0.79 11.75 -14.16
N LEU A 91 -1.58 10.69 -14.13
CA LEU A 91 -1.40 9.59 -13.18
C LEU A 91 -0.56 8.49 -13.80
N LYS A 92 0.49 8.06 -13.08
CA LYS A 92 1.33 6.92 -13.45
C LYS A 92 1.28 5.84 -12.39
N LEU A 93 1.05 4.60 -12.82
CA LEU A 93 1.11 3.44 -11.95
C LEU A 93 2.56 2.93 -11.87
N VAL A 94 3.15 2.99 -10.70
CA VAL A 94 4.52 2.51 -10.47
C VAL A 94 4.54 1.36 -9.47
N GLN A 95 5.47 0.44 -9.65
CA GLN A 95 5.65 -0.70 -8.75
C GLN A 95 6.76 -0.46 -7.71
N GLY A 96 7.45 0.66 -7.81
CA GLY A 96 8.57 1.04 -6.94
C GLY A 96 9.50 2.01 -7.66
N GLY A 97 10.72 2.17 -7.12
CA GLY A 97 11.77 2.99 -7.75
C GLY A 97 11.59 4.50 -7.58
N ILE A 98 10.69 4.95 -6.70
CA ILE A 98 10.46 6.39 -6.46
C ILE A 98 11.72 7.07 -5.90
N VAL A 99 12.46 6.40 -5.02
CA VAL A 99 13.68 6.94 -4.42
C VAL A 99 14.73 7.14 -5.50
N GLU A 100 14.99 6.13 -6.31
CA GLU A 100 15.98 6.14 -7.39
C GLU A 100 15.63 7.18 -8.45
N ALA A 101 14.37 7.21 -8.86
CA ALA A 101 13.90 8.18 -9.84
C ALA A 101 14.02 9.63 -9.33
N THR A 102 13.69 9.87 -8.08
CA THR A 102 13.78 11.19 -7.46
C THR A 102 15.23 11.65 -7.38
N PHE A 103 16.17 10.78 -6.98
CA PHE A 103 17.58 11.11 -6.99
C PHE A 103 18.18 11.28 -8.39
N ALA A 104 17.57 10.63 -9.39
CA ALA A 104 17.94 10.84 -10.79
C ALA A 104 17.34 12.13 -11.40
N GLY A 105 16.55 12.89 -10.63
CA GLY A 105 15.84 14.09 -11.10
C GLY A 105 14.65 13.77 -12.03
N LYS A 106 14.11 12.56 -11.93
CA LYS A 106 12.97 12.04 -12.71
C LYS A 106 11.83 11.57 -11.81
N GLY A 107 11.81 12.00 -10.55
CA GLY A 107 10.72 11.70 -9.63
C GLY A 107 9.45 12.49 -9.97
N PRO A 108 8.31 12.08 -9.41
CA PRO A 108 7.04 12.76 -9.62
C PRO A 108 6.98 14.10 -8.88
N ASP A 109 6.03 14.96 -9.30
CA ASP A 109 5.66 16.16 -8.54
C ASP A 109 4.84 15.80 -7.30
N LEU A 110 4.03 14.74 -7.40
CA LEU A 110 3.16 14.24 -6.34
C LEU A 110 3.21 12.71 -6.30
N ALA A 111 3.20 12.14 -5.11
CA ALA A 111 3.09 10.71 -4.91
C ALA A 111 1.90 10.39 -3.98
N LEU A 112 1.05 9.45 -4.39
CA LEU A 112 -0.12 9.01 -3.63
C LEU A 112 0.02 7.55 -3.20
N PHE A 113 -0.55 7.22 -2.03
CA PHE A 113 -0.57 5.87 -1.46
C PHE A 113 0.83 5.28 -1.24
N MET A 114 1.79 6.17 -0.93
CA MET A 114 3.14 5.80 -0.52
C MET A 114 3.10 5.52 0.98
N GLY A 115 2.90 4.27 1.34
CA GLY A 115 2.78 3.83 2.72
C GLY A 115 4.11 3.64 3.44
N GLY A 116 4.01 3.23 4.70
CA GLY A 116 5.14 2.89 5.54
C GLY A 116 6.02 4.08 5.90
N ASP A 117 7.31 3.87 5.87
CA ASP A 117 8.34 4.83 6.25
C ASP A 117 8.85 5.70 5.08
N PHE A 118 8.34 5.50 3.88
CA PHE A 118 8.76 6.23 2.67
C PHE A 118 8.72 7.76 2.83
N PRO A 119 7.62 8.37 3.30
CA PRO A 119 7.56 9.82 3.44
C PRO A 119 8.66 10.36 4.37
N ILE A 120 8.91 9.68 5.49
CA ILE A 120 9.92 10.11 6.46
C ILE A 120 11.34 9.90 5.92
N GLN A 121 11.59 8.79 5.23
CA GLN A 121 12.89 8.54 4.59
C GLN A 121 13.22 9.61 3.53
N LEU A 122 12.26 10.03 2.74
CA LEU A 122 12.44 11.07 1.72
C LEU A 122 12.55 12.46 2.37
N ALA A 123 11.78 12.75 3.42
CA ALA A 123 11.89 13.98 4.20
C ALA A 123 13.27 14.13 4.84
N ALA A 124 13.78 13.06 5.48
CA ALA A 124 15.11 13.05 6.10
C ALA A 124 16.25 13.28 5.08
N ARG A 125 16.03 12.96 3.82
CA ARG A 125 16.97 13.23 2.72
C ARG A 125 16.76 14.60 2.06
N GLY A 126 15.79 15.38 2.53
CA GLY A 126 15.52 16.72 2.00
C GLY A 126 14.89 16.72 0.60
N VAL A 127 14.18 15.63 0.23
CA VAL A 127 13.59 15.47 -1.09
C VAL A 127 12.15 15.98 -1.14
N LEU A 128 11.44 15.91 -0.01
CA LEU A 128 10.06 16.33 0.09
C LEU A 128 9.94 17.80 0.51
N THR A 129 8.92 18.46 0.00
CA THR A 129 8.54 19.80 0.44
C THR A 129 7.83 19.72 1.79
N ASP A 130 8.20 20.58 2.71
CA ASP A 130 7.49 20.76 3.97
C ASP A 130 6.13 21.42 3.72
N LEU A 131 5.05 20.69 3.96
CA LEU A 131 3.69 21.14 3.72
C LEU A 131 3.27 22.29 4.64
N THR A 132 3.90 22.46 5.80
CA THR A 132 3.64 23.58 6.72
C THR A 132 3.97 24.93 6.13
N THR A 133 4.74 24.98 5.05
CA THR A 133 5.10 26.22 4.33
C THR A 133 3.96 26.75 3.45
N PHE A 134 2.93 25.95 3.17
CA PHE A 134 1.77 26.39 2.41
C PHE A 134 0.78 27.16 3.28
N SER A 135 0.26 28.27 2.76
CA SER A 135 -0.61 29.19 3.52
C SER A 135 -1.96 28.59 3.94
N ASP A 136 -2.41 27.54 3.29
CA ASP A 136 -3.66 26.83 3.53
C ASP A 136 -3.47 25.50 4.28
N PHE A 137 -2.23 25.21 4.71
CA PHE A 137 -1.91 23.95 5.40
C PHE A 137 -2.79 23.71 6.64
N ASP A 138 -2.99 24.70 7.49
CA ASP A 138 -3.78 24.53 8.71
C ASP A 138 -5.25 24.25 8.41
N GLU A 139 -5.81 24.89 7.37
CA GLU A 139 -7.17 24.60 6.90
C GLU A 139 -7.27 23.16 6.40
N VAL A 140 -6.32 22.71 5.58
CA VAL A 140 -6.31 21.34 5.06
C VAL A 140 -6.11 20.35 6.21
N LYS A 141 -5.17 20.59 7.12
CA LYS A 141 -4.89 19.72 8.27
C LYS A 141 -6.12 19.56 9.17
N SER A 142 -6.93 20.60 9.33
CA SER A 142 -8.14 20.53 10.17
C SER A 142 -9.21 19.54 9.69
N ARG A 143 -9.06 18.99 8.48
CA ARG A 143 -9.95 17.96 7.92
C ARG A 143 -9.63 16.56 8.43
N PHE A 144 -8.47 16.39 9.08
CA PHE A 144 -7.97 15.13 9.62
C PHE A 144 -8.04 15.14 11.14
N ALA A 145 -8.04 13.95 11.75
CA ALA A 145 -7.86 13.82 13.18
C ALA A 145 -6.47 14.36 13.61
N ASP A 146 -6.36 14.84 14.84
CA ASP A 146 -5.15 15.52 15.33
C ASP A 146 -3.90 14.65 15.24
N ASP A 147 -4.05 13.33 15.44
CA ASP A 147 -2.99 12.33 15.42
C ASP A 147 -2.72 11.74 14.02
N ALA A 148 -3.59 11.99 13.04
CA ALA A 148 -3.50 11.38 11.71
C ALA A 148 -2.22 11.76 10.95
N THR A 149 -1.63 12.93 11.24
CA THR A 149 -0.43 13.41 10.56
C THR A 149 0.88 13.06 11.28
N VAL A 150 0.82 12.40 12.44
CA VAL A 150 2.02 12.12 13.27
C VAL A 150 3.06 11.28 12.51
N LEU A 151 2.61 10.31 11.71
CA LEU A 151 3.51 9.46 10.91
C LEU A 151 4.22 10.20 9.76
N TYR A 152 3.83 11.43 9.47
CA TYR A 152 4.38 12.24 8.38
C TYR A 152 5.19 13.43 8.89
N GLN A 153 5.45 13.49 10.20
CA GLN A 153 6.17 14.60 10.84
C GLN A 153 7.66 14.27 11.01
N TYR A 154 8.50 15.20 10.65
CA TYR A 154 9.95 15.09 10.82
C TYR A 154 10.56 16.48 11.08
N ASN A 155 11.40 16.62 12.10
CA ASN A 155 12.09 17.87 12.46
C ASN A 155 11.17 19.13 12.51
N GLY A 156 9.95 18.97 12.98
CA GLY A 156 8.98 20.06 13.11
C GLY A 156 8.20 20.40 11.83
N GLY A 157 8.51 19.78 10.70
CA GLY A 157 7.74 19.87 9.46
C GLY A 157 6.78 18.71 9.27
N THR A 158 5.84 18.84 8.32
CA THR A 158 4.92 17.78 7.89
C THR A 158 5.10 17.52 6.40
N TYR A 159 5.40 16.29 6.02
CA TYR A 159 5.84 15.92 4.67
C TYR A 159 4.87 15.00 3.92
N GLY A 160 3.70 14.79 4.47
CA GLY A 160 2.63 14.02 3.86
C GLY A 160 1.31 14.20 4.59
N LEU A 161 0.25 13.77 3.94
CA LEU A 161 -1.10 13.73 4.50
C LEU A 161 -1.66 12.32 4.32
N PRO A 162 -2.44 11.79 5.27
CA PRO A 162 -3.02 10.46 5.15
C PRO A 162 -4.09 10.43 4.06
N CYS A 163 -4.01 9.42 3.18
CA CYS A 163 -5.09 9.12 2.24
C CYS A 163 -6.15 8.20 2.84
N ASP A 164 -5.71 7.32 3.75
CA ASP A 164 -6.53 6.34 4.46
C ASP A 164 -6.01 6.12 5.87
N GLN A 165 -6.80 5.45 6.68
CA GLN A 165 -6.42 5.03 8.01
C GLN A 165 -6.83 3.58 8.19
N THR A 166 -5.87 2.74 8.58
CA THR A 166 -6.10 1.33 8.90
C THR A 166 -5.77 1.06 10.36
N PHE A 167 -6.50 0.15 10.96
CA PHE A 167 -6.26 -0.29 12.33
C PHE A 167 -6.63 -1.77 12.47
N PRO A 168 -5.92 -2.53 13.32
CA PRO A 168 -6.26 -3.90 13.59
C PRO A 168 -7.57 -3.99 14.38
N MET A 169 -8.44 -4.92 13.98
CA MET A 169 -9.67 -5.26 14.71
C MET A 169 -9.76 -6.77 14.90
N LEU A 170 -10.25 -7.18 16.06
CA LEU A 170 -10.58 -8.57 16.30
C LEU A 170 -11.97 -8.87 15.75
N PHE A 171 -12.03 -9.75 14.74
CA PHE A 171 -13.28 -10.33 14.25
C PHE A 171 -13.46 -11.74 14.81
N TYR A 172 -14.65 -12.06 15.23
CA TYR A 172 -14.95 -13.38 15.80
C TYR A 172 -16.32 -13.91 15.35
N ARG A 173 -16.45 -15.22 15.36
CA ARG A 173 -17.69 -15.94 15.15
C ARG A 173 -18.41 -16.07 16.50
N SER A 174 -19.44 -15.24 16.70
CA SER A 174 -20.20 -15.22 17.97
C SER A 174 -20.92 -16.54 18.27
N ASP A 175 -21.38 -17.25 17.25
CA ASP A 175 -21.97 -18.56 17.36
C ASP A 175 -20.99 -19.61 17.87
N ILE A 176 -19.78 -19.64 17.34
CA ILE A 176 -18.71 -20.55 17.79
C ILE A 176 -18.31 -20.24 19.22
N LEU A 177 -17.97 -18.98 19.53
CA LEU A 177 -17.55 -18.60 20.88
C LEU A 177 -18.61 -18.95 21.92
N SER A 178 -19.89 -18.72 21.60
CA SER A 178 -21.01 -19.06 22.48
C SER A 178 -21.12 -20.57 22.74
N GLU A 179 -20.85 -21.42 21.72
CA GLU A 179 -20.85 -22.87 21.84
C GLU A 179 -19.80 -23.37 22.86
N TYR A 180 -18.65 -22.69 22.92
CA TYR A 180 -17.56 -23.03 23.85
C TYR A 180 -17.60 -22.23 25.16
N GLY A 181 -18.64 -21.43 25.38
CA GLY A 181 -18.82 -20.64 26.59
C GLY A 181 -17.82 -19.50 26.74
N ILE A 182 -17.27 -19.01 25.64
CA ILE A 182 -16.37 -17.87 25.60
C ILE A 182 -17.19 -16.59 25.39
N ASP A 183 -17.11 -15.67 26.35
CA ASP A 183 -17.75 -14.36 26.27
C ASP A 183 -16.73 -13.34 25.70
N PRO A 184 -16.93 -12.81 24.48
CA PRO A 184 -16.00 -11.86 23.90
C PRO A 184 -15.76 -10.61 24.74
N ALA A 185 -16.75 -10.18 25.51
CA ALA A 185 -16.67 -8.96 26.31
C ALA A 185 -15.76 -9.11 27.53
N THR A 186 -15.63 -10.31 28.06
CA THR A 186 -14.80 -10.61 29.24
C THR A 186 -13.51 -11.35 28.88
N ASP A 187 -13.62 -12.33 27.99
CA ASP A 187 -12.55 -13.28 27.73
C ASP A 187 -11.60 -12.83 26.60
N LEU A 188 -12.06 -11.93 25.71
CA LEU A 188 -11.25 -11.45 24.59
C LEU A 188 -10.82 -9.97 24.71
N ASN A 189 -11.03 -9.35 25.86
CA ASN A 189 -10.67 -7.93 26.07
C ASN A 189 -9.21 -7.72 26.53
N THR A 190 -8.48 -8.80 26.80
CA THR A 190 -7.06 -8.79 27.14
C THR A 190 -6.32 -9.91 26.42
N TRP A 191 -5.00 -9.77 26.29
CA TRP A 191 -4.14 -10.81 25.73
C TRP A 191 -4.18 -12.09 26.57
N ASP A 192 -4.13 -11.99 27.89
CA ASP A 192 -4.23 -13.14 28.79
C ASP A 192 -5.55 -13.87 28.61
N GLY A 193 -6.65 -13.15 28.49
CA GLY A 193 -7.97 -13.72 28.20
C GLY A 193 -7.99 -14.50 26.89
N LEU A 194 -7.50 -13.89 25.80
CA LEU A 194 -7.36 -14.55 24.52
C LEU A 194 -6.49 -15.80 24.59
N LEU A 195 -5.30 -15.71 25.20
CA LEU A 195 -4.37 -16.83 25.35
C LEU A 195 -4.99 -17.98 26.15
N ASN A 196 -5.78 -17.67 27.18
CA ASN A 196 -6.51 -18.66 27.96
C ASN A 196 -7.60 -19.40 27.18
N CYS A 197 -8.17 -18.77 26.14
CA CYS A 197 -9.15 -19.40 25.24
C CYS A 197 -8.51 -20.35 24.21
N LEU A 198 -7.23 -20.11 23.84
CA LEU A 198 -6.57 -20.86 22.77
C LEU A 198 -6.58 -22.39 22.97
N PRO A 199 -6.31 -22.95 24.16
CA PRO A 199 -6.35 -24.40 24.35
C PRO A 199 -7.72 -25.02 24.04
N THR A 200 -8.81 -24.31 24.37
CA THR A 200 -10.17 -24.76 24.08
C THR A 200 -10.45 -24.72 22.58
N LEU A 201 -10.08 -23.64 21.90
CA LEU A 201 -10.25 -23.49 20.47
C LEU A 201 -9.42 -24.53 19.69
N GLN A 202 -8.15 -24.66 19.99
CA GLN A 202 -7.24 -25.59 19.30
C GLN A 202 -7.64 -27.06 19.48
N ARG A 203 -8.13 -27.44 20.68
CA ARG A 203 -8.64 -28.80 20.93
C ARG A 203 -9.83 -29.15 20.03
N ASN A 204 -10.57 -28.15 19.59
CA ASN A 204 -11.71 -28.27 18.70
C ASN A 204 -11.39 -27.92 17.24
N TYR A 205 -10.11 -27.93 16.87
CA TYR A 205 -9.63 -27.64 15.50
C TYR A 205 -10.03 -26.25 14.99
N LEU A 206 -10.16 -25.29 15.91
CA LEU A 206 -10.40 -23.91 15.60
C LEU A 206 -9.10 -23.13 15.69
N GLU A 207 -8.90 -22.20 14.76
CA GLU A 207 -7.70 -21.39 14.68
C GLU A 207 -8.01 -19.93 14.97
N VAL A 208 -7.05 -19.25 15.61
CA VAL A 208 -7.03 -17.81 15.74
C VAL A 208 -6.08 -17.26 14.68
N GLY A 209 -6.63 -16.52 13.75
CA GLY A 209 -5.88 -15.90 12.67
C GLY A 209 -5.17 -14.62 13.14
N LEU A 210 -4.25 -14.72 14.09
CA LEU A 210 -3.29 -13.64 14.30
C LEU A 210 -2.19 -13.81 13.25
N ILE A 211 -2.21 -12.95 12.25
CA ILE A 211 -1.20 -12.97 11.19
C ILE A 211 0.09 -12.42 11.79
N LEU A 212 0.98 -13.32 12.20
CA LEU A 212 2.37 -12.98 12.41
C LEU A 212 3.05 -12.99 11.05
N PRO A 213 3.53 -11.86 10.55
CA PRO A 213 4.14 -11.83 9.24
C PRO A 213 5.42 -12.64 9.26
N VAL A 214 5.48 -13.64 8.41
CA VAL A 214 6.72 -14.34 8.08
C VAL A 214 7.44 -13.49 7.05
N MET A 215 8.64 -13.02 7.37
CA MET A 215 9.51 -12.36 6.39
C MET A 215 9.87 -13.35 5.29
N THR A 216 9.12 -13.39 4.21
CA THR A 216 9.55 -14.08 2.99
C THR A 216 10.32 -13.07 2.13
N SER A 217 11.63 -13.10 2.23
CA SER A 217 12.49 -12.41 1.27
C SER A 217 12.49 -13.17 -0.04
N THR A 218 11.51 -12.93 -0.88
CA THR A 218 11.54 -13.37 -2.26
C THR A 218 11.53 -12.13 -3.13
N GLY A 219 12.73 -11.75 -3.59
CA GLY A 219 12.95 -10.88 -4.75
C GLY A 219 12.08 -9.63 -4.87
N GLY A 220 12.43 -8.57 -4.15
CA GLY A 220 12.42 -7.25 -4.75
C GLY A 220 11.16 -6.39 -4.67
N THR A 221 10.01 -6.85 -4.19
CA THR A 221 8.86 -5.97 -3.90
C THR A 221 8.03 -6.55 -2.77
N THR A 222 8.33 -6.15 -1.57
CA THR A 222 7.47 -6.44 -0.44
C THR A 222 6.34 -5.42 -0.44
N GLN A 223 5.20 -5.80 -1.00
CA GLN A 223 3.94 -5.14 -0.67
C GLN A 223 3.58 -5.59 0.75
N VAL A 224 4.20 -4.98 1.72
CA VAL A 224 3.86 -5.25 3.12
C VAL A 224 2.79 -4.25 3.49
N SER A 225 1.58 -4.73 3.72
CA SER A 225 0.60 -3.95 4.46
C SER A 225 1.25 -3.54 5.79
N ALA A 226 1.22 -2.25 6.12
CA ALA A 226 1.87 -1.69 7.31
C ALA A 226 1.46 -2.39 8.63
N ILE A 227 0.36 -3.14 8.63
CA ILE A 227 -0.15 -3.92 9.77
C ILE A 227 0.53 -5.29 9.90
N THR A 228 1.15 -5.80 8.83
CA THR A 228 1.65 -7.18 8.77
C THR A 228 3.16 -7.31 8.97
N GLU A 229 3.87 -6.24 9.23
CA GLU A 229 5.31 -6.30 9.56
C GLU A 229 5.52 -6.81 10.99
N PRO A 230 6.44 -7.78 11.22
CA PRO A 230 6.75 -8.28 12.57
C PRO A 230 7.02 -7.16 13.56
N GLY A 231 7.75 -6.14 13.15
CA GLY A 231 8.04 -4.95 13.95
C GLY A 231 6.78 -4.22 14.40
N ASN A 232 5.74 -4.20 13.59
CA ASN A 232 4.49 -3.51 13.94
C ASN A 232 3.66 -4.26 14.97
N THR A 233 3.65 -5.61 14.94
CA THR A 233 2.99 -6.40 15.97
C THR A 233 3.67 -6.19 17.32
N PHE A 234 5.01 -6.25 17.36
CA PHE A 234 5.75 -5.97 18.59
C PHE A 234 5.56 -4.52 19.04
N ALA A 235 5.56 -3.54 18.10
CA ALA A 235 5.28 -2.14 18.43
C ALA A 235 3.91 -1.97 19.09
N MET A 236 2.88 -2.64 18.57
CA MET A 236 1.54 -2.62 19.14
C MET A 236 1.56 -3.13 20.59
N LEU A 237 2.19 -4.27 20.84
CA LEU A 237 2.29 -4.83 22.17
C LEU A 237 3.09 -3.92 23.12
N LEU A 238 4.18 -3.32 22.63
CA LEU A 238 5.01 -2.39 23.40
C LEU A 238 4.23 -1.11 23.77
N LEU A 239 3.52 -0.52 22.80
CA LEU A 239 2.68 0.65 23.00
C LEU A 239 1.54 0.38 23.99
N GLN A 240 0.96 -0.82 23.96
CA GLN A 240 -0.07 -1.24 24.92
C GLN A 240 0.46 -1.36 26.35
N GLN A 241 1.77 -1.56 26.53
CA GLN A 241 2.44 -1.48 27.84
C GLN A 241 2.79 -0.03 28.24
N GLY A 242 2.44 0.97 27.43
CA GLY A 242 2.73 2.37 27.67
C GLY A 242 4.15 2.81 27.29
N LEU A 243 4.86 2.01 26.50
CA LEU A 243 6.21 2.31 26.06
C LEU A 243 6.27 2.67 24.57
N ASN A 244 7.24 3.50 24.21
CA ASN A 244 7.73 3.69 22.86
C ASN A 244 9.05 2.93 22.66
N TYR A 245 9.56 2.82 21.43
CA TYR A 245 10.87 2.21 21.14
C TYR A 245 12.03 2.93 21.82
N TYR A 246 11.91 4.25 21.98
CA TYR A 246 12.91 5.12 22.58
C TYR A 246 12.31 5.92 23.73
N ASN A 247 13.18 6.36 24.65
CA ASN A 247 12.82 7.35 25.66
C ASN A 247 12.46 8.70 25.01
N GLU A 248 11.90 9.63 25.79
CA GLU A 248 11.44 10.94 25.27
C GLU A 248 12.57 11.73 24.60
N GLU A 249 13.81 11.63 25.08
CA GLU A 249 14.98 12.29 24.50
C GLU A 249 15.55 11.56 23.27
N GLN A 250 14.99 10.40 22.88
CA GLN A 250 15.44 9.55 21.77
C GLN A 250 16.93 9.12 21.85
N THR A 251 17.47 9.04 23.07
CA THR A 251 18.88 8.70 23.34
C THR A 251 19.11 7.24 23.71
N LYS A 252 18.06 6.56 24.19
CA LYS A 252 18.09 5.17 24.60
C LYS A 252 16.85 4.42 24.13
N THR A 253 17.02 3.15 23.82
CA THR A 253 15.87 2.24 23.64
C THR A 253 15.25 1.90 25.00
N THR A 254 13.98 1.50 24.98
CA THR A 254 13.22 1.10 26.17
C THR A 254 13.21 -0.42 26.37
N PHE A 255 13.96 -1.17 25.57
CA PHE A 255 13.90 -2.63 25.51
C PHE A 255 14.48 -3.34 26.75
N ASP A 256 15.18 -2.63 27.62
CA ASP A 256 15.71 -3.12 28.87
C ASP A 256 14.74 -2.97 30.05
N THR A 257 13.48 -2.57 29.80
CA THR A 257 12.43 -2.42 30.81
C THR A 257 11.62 -3.70 30.97
N GLN A 258 10.98 -3.86 32.14
CA GLN A 258 10.13 -5.02 32.41
C GLN A 258 8.90 -5.05 31.50
N GLU A 259 8.37 -3.88 31.18
CA GLU A 259 7.22 -3.72 30.28
C GLU A 259 7.57 -4.19 28.85
N ALA A 260 8.78 -3.91 28.38
CA ALA A 260 9.26 -4.40 27.09
C ALA A 260 9.44 -5.93 27.08
N VAL A 261 9.93 -6.50 28.18
CA VAL A 261 10.02 -7.96 28.35
C VAL A 261 8.61 -8.57 28.33
N ASN A 262 7.64 -7.98 29.03
CA ASN A 262 6.26 -8.46 29.04
C ASN A 262 5.64 -8.40 27.62
N ALA A 263 5.90 -7.34 26.87
CA ALA A 263 5.45 -7.24 25.48
C ALA A 263 6.06 -8.33 24.59
N PHE A 264 7.34 -8.63 24.80
CA PHE A 264 8.05 -9.69 24.07
C PHE A 264 7.56 -11.09 24.46
N ASP A 265 7.29 -11.33 25.73
CA ASP A 265 6.75 -12.61 26.21
C ASP A 265 5.33 -12.87 25.67
N THR A 266 4.56 -11.82 25.42
CA THR A 266 3.23 -11.92 24.81
C THR A 266 3.32 -12.20 23.30
N TRP A 267 4.35 -11.65 22.64
CA TRP A 267 4.60 -11.80 21.20
C TRP A 267 5.12 -13.18 20.84
#